data_8ce643ad5e33e0409dc42000745e891b
#
_entry.id   8ce643ad5e33e0409dc42000745e891b
#
_cell.length_a   1.000
_cell.length_b   1.000
_cell.length_c   1.000
_cell.angle_alpha   90.00
_cell.angle_beta   90.00
_cell.angle_gamma   90.00
#
_symmetry.space_group_name_H-M   'P 1'
#
loop_
_entity.id
_entity.type
_entity.pdbx_description
1 polymer ?
#
loop_
_entity_poly.entity_id
_entity_poly.type
_entity_poly.pdbx_seq_one_letter_code
_entity_poly.pdbx_strand_id
1 'polypeptide(L)'
;MKGIIRLGAVVALSLLAATAAPAQSVGDWVLGQWRGGSDWYPGVVIAHRGNQVTIRYDDGTRETRPENQVRPYDWHVGSRVVCLFTNGRWYDARITAMDPGGLLISVRYDDGDTQITQTGRCRSE
;
A
#
# COMPACT_ATOMS: atom_id res chain seq x y z
N MET A 1 -14.33 -1.05 43.53
CA MET A 1 -14.12 -1.07 42.99
C MET A 1 -14.19 -0.77 42.18
N LYS A 2 -14.34 -0.43 42.14
CA LYS A 2 -14.41 -0.21 41.25
C LYS A 2 -13.98 0.08 40.37
N GLY A 3 -13.76 0.22 40.10
CA GLY A 3 -13.46 0.45 39.20
C GLY A 3 -13.06 0.46 38.46
N ILE A 4 -12.94 0.52 38.59
CA ILE A 4 -12.56 0.48 37.73
C ILE A 4 -12.55 0.26 36.83
N ILE A 5 -12.90 0.09 36.80
CA ILE A 5 -13.00 -0.21 35.81
C ILE A 5 -13.20 0.39 34.95
N ARG A 6 -13.42 0.79 35.00
CA ARG A 6 -13.69 1.38 34.04
C ARG A 6 -12.91 1.81 33.38
N LEU A 7 -12.48 1.74 33.51
CA LEU A 7 -11.83 2.04 32.71
C LEU A 7 -11.46 1.72 31.88
N GLY A 8 -11.49 1.28 31.96
CA GLY A 8 -11.07 0.91 31.12
C GLY A 8 -11.61 1.04 30.10
N ALA A 9 -12.39 1.09 30.30
CA ALA A 9 -13.02 1.27 29.38
C ALA A 9 -12.69 2.18 28.68
N VAL A 10 -12.66 2.62 29.09
CA VAL A 10 -12.41 3.43 28.50
C VAL A 10 -11.58 3.33 27.66
N VAL A 11 -11.25 2.91 27.82
CA VAL A 11 -10.43 2.70 27.10
C VAL A 11 -10.75 2.42 25.91
N ALA A 12 -11.51 2.00 26.03
CA ALA A 12 -11.86 1.51 24.92
C ALA A 12 -12.10 2.45 23.98
N LEU A 13 -12.65 3.24 24.33
CA LEU A 13 -12.93 4.18 23.50
C LEU A 13 -11.86 4.63 22.83
N SER A 14 -11.03 4.77 23.46
CA SER A 14 -9.98 5.31 22.85
C SER A 14 -9.64 4.55 21.70
N LEU A 15 -9.96 3.47 21.70
CA LEU A 15 -9.64 2.69 20.62
C LEU A 15 -10.21 3.18 19.50
N LEU A 16 -11.28 3.65 19.61
CA LEU A 16 -11.93 4.05 18.54
C LEU A 16 -11.20 5.11 17.97
N ALA A 17 -10.77 5.93 18.71
CA ALA A 17 -10.15 7.08 18.20
C ALA A 17 -9.07 6.62 17.34
N ALA A 18 -8.57 5.53 17.64
CA ALA A 18 -7.46 5.10 16.89
C ALA A 18 -7.85 4.71 15.53
N THR A 19 -9.08 4.74 15.24
CA THR A 19 -9.48 4.35 13.92
C THR A 19 -9.41 5.51 12.97
N ALA A 20 -8.94 6.63 13.41
CA ALA A 20 -8.77 7.74 12.50
C ALA A 20 -7.92 7.31 11.33
N ALA A 21 -8.08 7.97 10.24
CA ALA A 21 -7.32 7.67 9.04
C ALA A 21 -5.83 7.65 9.35
N PRO A 22 -5.10 6.71 8.78
CA PRO A 22 -3.68 6.64 9.00
C PRO A 22 -3.02 7.92 8.55
N ALA A 23 -2.06 8.34 9.30
CA ALA A 23 -1.27 9.48 8.90
C ALA A 23 -0.44 9.08 7.68
N GLN A 24 -0.38 9.96 6.72
CA GLN A 24 0.44 9.76 5.55
C GLN A 24 1.72 10.54 5.74
N SER A 25 2.56 10.02 6.60
CA SER A 25 3.79 10.70 7.01
C SER A 25 4.92 10.38 6.05
N VAL A 26 5.86 11.29 5.98
CA VAL A 26 7.08 11.07 5.18
C VAL A 26 7.73 9.76 5.63
N GLY A 27 8.02 8.91 4.69
CA GLY A 27 8.60 7.59 4.94
C GLY A 27 7.59 6.45 4.96
N ASP A 28 6.29 6.75 5.01
CA ASP A 28 5.29 5.71 5.00
C ASP A 28 5.22 5.05 3.62
N TRP A 29 5.03 3.75 3.63
CA TRP A 29 4.76 3.02 2.40
C TRP A 29 3.29 3.15 2.08
N VAL A 30 2.97 3.46 0.84
CA VAL A 30 1.61 3.75 0.40
C VAL A 30 1.33 3.16 -0.98
N LEU A 31 0.05 3.17 -1.33
CA LEU A 31 -0.41 2.95 -2.69
C LEU A 31 -1.05 4.25 -3.14
N GLY A 32 -0.63 4.76 -4.28
CA GLY A 32 -1.18 5.99 -4.83
C GLY A 32 -1.85 5.77 -6.17
N GLN A 33 -2.93 6.51 -6.41
CA GLN A 33 -3.63 6.45 -7.69
C GLN A 33 -2.89 7.28 -8.72
N TRP A 34 -2.15 6.62 -9.59
CA TRP A 34 -1.38 7.30 -10.63
C TRP A 34 -2.32 8.13 -11.51
N ARG A 35 -2.04 9.43 -11.55
CA ARG A 35 -2.83 10.42 -12.32
C ARG A 35 -4.32 10.39 -11.98
N GLY A 36 -4.67 9.93 -10.79
CA GLY A 36 -6.07 9.85 -10.39
C GLY A 36 -6.86 8.77 -11.10
N GLY A 37 -6.19 7.83 -11.77
CA GLY A 37 -6.83 6.75 -12.48
C GLY A 37 -7.28 5.61 -11.59
N SER A 38 -7.53 4.45 -12.17
CA SER A 38 -8.05 3.31 -11.43
C SER A 38 -6.99 2.44 -10.82
N ASP A 39 -5.72 2.63 -11.19
CA ASP A 39 -4.65 1.76 -10.74
C ASP A 39 -3.89 2.37 -9.58
N TRP A 40 -3.53 1.53 -8.62
CA TRP A 40 -2.80 1.93 -7.42
C TRP A 40 -1.39 1.36 -7.45
N TYR A 41 -0.39 2.22 -7.35
CA TYR A 41 1.01 1.84 -7.45
C TYR A 41 1.74 2.06 -6.12
N PRO A 42 2.68 1.17 -5.77
CA PRO A 42 3.41 1.29 -4.52
C PRO A 42 4.47 2.39 -4.55
N GLY A 43 4.62 3.05 -3.45
CA GLY A 43 5.62 4.09 -3.29
C GLY A 43 5.77 4.51 -1.84
N VAL A 44 6.52 5.59 -1.64
CA VAL A 44 6.84 6.12 -0.32
C VAL A 44 6.46 7.60 -0.30
N VAL A 45 5.86 8.04 0.79
CA VAL A 45 5.54 9.46 0.98
C VAL A 45 6.83 10.23 1.18
N ILE A 46 7.05 11.25 0.39
CA ILE A 46 8.23 12.11 0.53
C ILE A 46 7.87 13.53 0.96
N ALA A 47 6.61 13.91 0.92
CA ALA A 47 6.14 15.19 1.44
C ALA A 47 4.64 15.13 1.68
N HIS A 48 4.17 15.86 2.67
CA HIS A 48 2.74 15.94 2.95
C HIS A 48 2.45 17.39 3.38
N ARG A 49 1.63 18.09 2.61
CA ARG A 49 1.27 19.47 2.91
C ARG A 49 -0.23 19.64 2.78
N GLY A 50 -0.89 20.01 3.87
CA GLY A 50 -2.34 20.10 3.87
C GLY A 50 -2.95 18.77 3.50
N ASN A 51 -3.77 18.75 2.47
CA ASN A 51 -4.38 17.52 1.98
C ASN A 51 -3.68 16.98 0.71
N GLN A 52 -2.43 17.40 0.46
CA GLN A 52 -1.67 16.95 -0.70
C GLN A 52 -0.50 16.09 -0.24
N VAL A 53 -0.36 14.93 -0.86
CA VAL A 53 0.69 13.97 -0.54
C VAL A 53 1.57 13.78 -1.76
N THR A 54 2.87 13.95 -1.60
CA THR A 54 3.82 13.68 -2.67
C THR A 54 4.42 12.29 -2.46
N ILE A 55 4.34 11.48 -3.50
CA ILE A 55 4.77 10.09 -3.47
C ILE A 55 5.93 9.92 -4.43
N ARG A 56 6.95 9.20 -3.99
CA ARG A 56 7.93 8.66 -4.92
C ARG A 56 7.57 7.20 -5.10
N TYR A 57 7.10 6.85 -6.27
CA TYR A 57 6.74 5.47 -6.57
C TYR A 57 7.99 4.59 -6.65
N ASP A 58 7.82 3.29 -6.48
CA ASP A 58 8.93 2.35 -6.46
C ASP A 58 9.68 2.29 -7.80
N ASP A 59 9.05 2.69 -8.89
CA ASP A 59 9.70 2.78 -10.18
C ASP A 59 10.52 4.07 -10.36
N GLY A 60 10.55 4.93 -9.35
CA GLY A 60 11.33 6.16 -9.36
C GLY A 60 10.55 7.40 -9.78
N THR A 61 9.35 7.27 -10.28
CA THR A 61 8.55 8.44 -10.67
C THR A 61 7.96 9.11 -9.43
N ARG A 62 7.58 10.39 -9.56
CA ARG A 62 7.02 11.16 -8.46
C ARG A 62 5.72 11.79 -8.88
N GLU A 63 4.83 11.96 -7.91
CA GLU A 63 3.55 12.57 -8.16
C GLU A 63 2.97 13.12 -6.86
N THR A 64 2.21 14.22 -6.94
CA THR A 64 1.45 14.73 -5.80
C THR A 64 -0.03 14.42 -6.04
N ARG A 65 -0.64 13.77 -5.05
CA ARG A 65 -2.05 13.41 -5.11
C ARG A 65 -2.80 13.89 -3.87
N PRO A 66 -4.12 14.13 -3.98
CA PRO A 66 -4.93 14.40 -2.79
C PRO A 66 -4.91 13.21 -1.84
N GLU A 67 -5.07 13.46 -0.55
CA GLU A 67 -5.04 12.38 0.45
C GLU A 67 -5.97 11.23 0.13
N ASN A 68 -7.14 11.50 -0.44
CA ASN A 68 -8.10 10.43 -0.74
C ASN A 68 -7.71 9.55 -1.93
N GLN A 69 -6.61 9.86 -2.58
CA GLN A 69 -6.04 9.05 -3.66
C GLN A 69 -4.74 8.39 -3.23
N VAL A 70 -4.52 8.29 -1.93
CA VAL A 70 -3.36 7.64 -1.33
C VAL A 70 -3.86 6.80 -0.18
N ARG A 71 -3.46 5.54 -0.12
CA ARG A 71 -3.87 4.63 0.95
C ARG A 71 -2.66 3.85 1.46
N PRO A 72 -2.75 3.26 2.65
CA PRO A 72 -1.62 2.48 3.18
C PRO A 72 -1.27 1.32 2.26
N TYR A 73 0.02 1.00 2.21
CA TYR A 73 0.50 -0.17 1.49
C TYR A 73 0.06 -1.41 2.27
N ASP A 74 -0.87 -2.16 1.71
CA ASP A 74 -1.50 -3.28 2.40
C ASP A 74 -1.27 -4.64 1.72
N TRP A 75 -0.34 -4.70 0.78
CA TRP A 75 -0.07 -5.95 0.10
C TRP A 75 0.55 -6.97 1.06
N HIS A 76 0.14 -8.20 0.90
CA HIS A 76 0.60 -9.32 1.72
C HIS A 76 0.54 -10.60 0.89
N VAL A 77 1.09 -11.67 1.41
CA VAL A 77 1.00 -12.97 0.74
C VAL A 77 -0.48 -13.31 0.57
N GLY A 78 -0.86 -13.62 -0.66
CA GLY A 78 -2.25 -13.85 -1.03
C GLY A 78 -2.94 -12.68 -1.70
N SER A 79 -2.37 -11.47 -1.63
CA SER A 79 -2.97 -10.31 -2.28
C SER A 79 -3.03 -10.49 -3.80
N ARG A 80 -4.13 -10.02 -4.38
CA ARG A 80 -4.26 -9.95 -5.83
C ARG A 80 -3.55 -8.70 -6.31
N VAL A 81 -2.78 -8.83 -7.37
CA VAL A 81 -2.07 -7.72 -8.01
C VAL A 81 -2.07 -7.93 -9.51
N VAL A 82 -1.69 -6.91 -10.24
CA VAL A 82 -1.48 -6.98 -11.69
C VAL A 82 -0.03 -6.61 -11.91
N CYS A 83 0.73 -7.49 -12.51
CA CYS A 83 2.19 -7.31 -12.65
C CYS A 83 2.64 -7.33 -14.10
N LEU A 84 3.71 -6.59 -14.36
CA LEU A 84 4.30 -6.49 -15.67
C LEU A 84 5.18 -7.71 -15.91
N PHE A 85 4.79 -8.50 -16.89
CA PHE A 85 5.55 -9.69 -17.24
C PHE A 85 6.70 -9.34 -18.20
N THR A 86 7.58 -10.29 -18.44
CA THR A 86 8.77 -10.06 -19.28
C THR A 86 8.42 -9.70 -20.71
N ASN A 87 7.23 -10.05 -21.18
CA ASN A 87 6.78 -9.69 -22.52
C ASN A 87 6.23 -8.26 -22.63
N GLY A 88 6.31 -7.48 -21.55
CA GLY A 88 5.82 -6.10 -21.52
C GLY A 88 4.34 -5.92 -21.29
N ARG A 89 3.63 -6.99 -20.99
CA ARG A 89 2.19 -6.94 -20.73
C ARG A 89 1.89 -7.14 -19.25
N TRP A 90 0.75 -6.62 -18.82
CA TRP A 90 0.29 -6.71 -17.43
C TRP A 90 -0.70 -7.87 -17.30
N TYR A 91 -0.51 -8.69 -16.27
CA TYR A 91 -1.36 -9.85 -16.01
C TYR A 91 -1.73 -9.96 -14.54
N ASP A 92 -2.90 -10.54 -14.29
CA ASP A 92 -3.36 -10.81 -12.94
C ASP A 92 -2.50 -11.88 -12.27
N ALA A 93 -2.21 -11.67 -11.01
CA ALA A 93 -1.37 -12.56 -10.22
C ALA A 93 -1.73 -12.49 -8.74
N ARG A 94 -1.14 -13.39 -7.97
CA ARG A 94 -1.20 -13.34 -6.50
C ARG A 94 0.22 -13.31 -5.97
N ILE A 95 0.40 -12.58 -4.89
CA ILE A 95 1.68 -12.55 -4.19
C ILE A 95 1.84 -13.85 -3.42
N THR A 96 2.96 -14.53 -3.61
CA THR A 96 3.26 -15.79 -2.92
C THR A 96 4.37 -15.64 -1.89
N ALA A 97 5.21 -14.61 -2.01
CA ALA A 97 6.25 -14.31 -1.03
C ALA A 97 6.65 -12.85 -1.15
N MET A 98 7.12 -12.28 -0.07
CA MET A 98 7.55 -10.89 -0.02
C MET A 98 8.89 -10.79 0.67
N ASP A 99 9.79 -9.99 0.09
CA ASP A 99 11.04 -9.67 0.71
C ASP A 99 10.80 -8.73 1.89
N PRO A 100 11.47 -8.91 3.02
CA PRO A 100 11.30 -8.03 4.16
C PRO A 100 11.57 -6.55 3.87
N GLY A 101 12.45 -6.27 2.92
CA GLY A 101 12.73 -4.90 2.51
C GLY A 101 11.66 -4.29 1.63
N GLY A 102 10.70 -5.10 1.16
CA GLY A 102 9.57 -4.60 0.38
C GLY A 102 9.88 -4.27 -1.08
N LEU A 103 11.07 -4.57 -1.57
CA LEU A 103 11.46 -4.24 -2.93
C LEU A 103 11.23 -5.36 -3.93
N LEU A 104 11.19 -6.60 -3.47
CA LEU A 104 10.99 -7.76 -4.31
C LEU A 104 9.81 -8.57 -3.82
N ILE A 105 9.05 -9.10 -4.76
CA ILE A 105 7.96 -10.01 -4.43
C ILE A 105 7.99 -11.19 -5.41
N SER A 106 7.49 -12.33 -4.95
CA SER A 106 7.25 -13.46 -5.80
C SER A 106 5.76 -13.49 -6.09
N VAL A 107 5.41 -13.71 -7.33
CA VAL A 107 4.00 -13.76 -7.73
C VAL A 107 3.74 -15.03 -8.55
N ARG A 108 2.50 -15.47 -8.50
CA ARG A 108 2.01 -16.53 -9.35
C ARG A 108 0.90 -15.95 -10.19
N TYR A 109 1.07 -16.01 -11.49
CA TYR A 109 0.08 -15.54 -12.44
C TYR A 109 -1.10 -16.51 -12.53
N ASP A 110 -2.22 -16.03 -12.99
CA ASP A 110 -3.44 -16.86 -13.07
C ASP A 110 -3.27 -18.07 -14.00
N ASP A 111 -2.36 -18.00 -14.96
CA ASP A 111 -2.07 -19.12 -15.85
C ASP A 111 -1.10 -20.13 -15.24
N GLY A 112 -0.64 -19.91 -14.01
CA GLY A 112 0.27 -20.80 -13.31
C GLY A 112 1.75 -20.43 -13.38
N ASP A 113 2.13 -19.49 -14.24
CA ASP A 113 3.52 -19.05 -14.29
C ASP A 113 3.89 -18.33 -13.00
N THR A 114 5.17 -18.39 -12.65
CA THR A 114 5.68 -17.71 -11.45
C THR A 114 6.79 -16.76 -11.85
N GLN A 115 7.00 -15.74 -11.04
CA GLN A 115 8.04 -14.76 -11.28
C GLN A 115 8.48 -14.13 -9.97
N ILE A 116 9.74 -13.81 -9.85
CA ILE A 116 10.24 -12.91 -8.81
C ILE A 116 10.43 -11.58 -9.52
N THR A 117 9.79 -10.55 -9.02
CA THR A 117 9.83 -9.24 -9.67
C THR A 117 9.94 -8.13 -8.64
N GLN A 118 10.19 -6.92 -9.10
CA GLN A 118 10.22 -5.76 -8.23
C GLN A 118 8.80 -5.36 -7.87
N THR A 119 8.59 -4.95 -6.61
CA THR A 119 7.30 -4.46 -6.15
C THR A 119 6.77 -3.35 -7.06
N GLY A 120 7.66 -2.47 -7.51
CA GLY A 120 7.27 -1.37 -8.39
C GLY A 120 6.82 -1.77 -9.79
N ARG A 121 6.89 -3.05 -10.13
CA ARG A 121 6.38 -3.55 -11.42
C ARG A 121 5.01 -4.18 -11.25
N CYS A 122 4.36 -3.94 -10.14
CA CYS A 122 3.02 -4.43 -9.86
C CYS A 122 2.13 -3.28 -9.39
N ARG A 123 0.83 -3.47 -9.52
CA ARG A 123 -0.17 -2.48 -9.13
C ARG A 123 -1.44 -3.19 -8.65
N SER A 124 -2.28 -2.48 -7.92
CA SER A 124 -3.64 -2.93 -7.60
C SER A 124 -4.63 -2.23 -8.53
N GLU A 125 -5.74 -2.88 -8.78
CA GLU A 125 -6.83 -2.28 -9.55
C GLU A 125 -8.05 -2.06 -8.68
#